data_9097207ed1bac10d25f7122bd70f123a
#
_entry.id   9097207ed1bac10d25f7122bd70f123a
#
_cell.length_a   1.000
_cell.length_b   1.000
_cell.length_c   1.000
_cell.angle_alpha   90.00
_cell.angle_beta   90.00
_cell.angle_gamma   90.00
#
_symmetry.space_group_name_H-M   'P 1'
#
loop_
_entity.id
_entity.type
_entity.pdbx_description
1 polymer ?
#
loop_
_entity_poly.entity_id
_entity_poly.type
_entity_poly.pdbx_seq_one_letter_code
_entity_poly.pdbx_strand_id
1 'polypeptide(L)'
;MSLGRLGLVQAGQPSKQCPTCPTLAEMTADATATAADIMAGKTAYVRGEKLTGTLVPITKIDVAEEGIKFSYSTFEEVPEVFDFSNVTDLSYIFDTCKSLISLPSNLNWGKMTNVVAAFRGTKSLNDEVNIEPLDVPSLEGIFQRSNISKILNLSVQSAYTAFNAFESSKLTEIGNIDLPDIVTATYAFSNIPIVHFPKINIPKIANCSFIFYNNQSMQSLAYWDFSNVTVATNMFKGCSALSSIGDIIFLHTALSLADSPNIDEDTLRRFGGFANAAGESGVAPLKSLGLPAAALTFNTAAQTYLETEGIIAKLTDENWTVNFANSM
;
A
#
# COMPACT_ATOMS: atom_id res chain seq x y z
N MET A 1 24.66 12.68 23.96
CA MET A 1 25.48 11.62 24.58
C MET A 1 25.63 10.50 23.57
N SER A 2 26.85 10.09 23.26
CA SER A 2 27.15 9.10 22.21
C SER A 2 26.77 7.70 22.71
N LEU A 3 25.84 7.04 22.04
CA LEU A 3 25.54 5.62 22.26
C LEU A 3 26.75 4.79 21.79
N GLY A 4 27.51 4.28 22.74
CA GLY A 4 28.60 3.34 22.47
C GLY A 4 28.02 2.04 21.88
N ARG A 5 28.70 1.52 20.85
CA ARG A 5 28.37 0.25 20.19
C ARG A 5 28.17 -0.86 21.20
N LEU A 6 26.95 -1.44 21.28
CA LEU A 6 26.71 -2.75 21.87
C LEU A 6 27.39 -3.80 20.98
N GLY A 7 28.55 -4.28 21.43
CA GLY A 7 29.17 -5.45 20.84
C GLY A 7 28.40 -6.70 21.24
N LEU A 8 27.70 -7.32 20.29
CA LEU A 8 27.15 -8.67 20.43
C LEU A 8 28.30 -9.66 20.60
N VAL A 9 28.45 -10.23 21.78
CA VAL A 9 29.34 -11.39 22.02
C VAL A 9 28.58 -12.62 21.53
N GLN A 10 29.02 -13.18 20.40
CA GLN A 10 28.57 -14.49 19.93
C GLN A 10 28.88 -15.57 20.97
N ALA A 11 27.87 -16.29 21.41
CA ALA A 11 28.02 -17.48 22.23
C ALA A 11 28.55 -18.66 21.39
N GLY A 12 29.67 -19.24 21.78
CA GLY A 12 29.98 -20.63 21.58
C GLY A 12 30.81 -21.03 20.38
N GLN A 13 32.14 -20.98 20.54
CA GLN A 13 33.03 -21.99 19.94
C GLN A 13 33.67 -22.81 21.09
N PRO A 14 33.77 -24.16 20.95
CA PRO A 14 34.41 -24.96 22.00
C PRO A 14 35.86 -24.62 22.14
N SER A 15 36.29 -24.32 23.38
CA SER A 15 37.65 -23.98 23.75
C SER A 15 38.61 -25.10 23.41
N LYS A 16 39.59 -24.83 22.56
CA LYS A 16 40.84 -25.64 22.54
C LYS A 16 41.48 -25.52 23.91
N GLN A 17 41.70 -26.66 24.59
CA GLN A 17 42.42 -26.74 25.87
C GLN A 17 43.76 -26.05 25.72
N CYS A 18 43.97 -24.98 26.49
CA CYS A 18 45.24 -24.28 26.58
C CYS A 18 46.11 -24.97 27.65
N PRO A 19 47.37 -25.30 27.37
CA PRO A 19 48.25 -26.05 28.31
C PRO A 19 48.64 -25.28 29.58
N THR A 20 48.39 -23.98 29.64
CA THR A 20 48.56 -23.17 30.87
C THR A 20 47.36 -22.25 30.99
N CYS A 21 46.36 -22.67 31.77
CA CYS A 21 45.23 -21.81 32.06
C CYS A 21 45.67 -20.64 32.93
N PRO A 22 45.62 -19.40 32.44
CA PRO A 22 45.86 -18.24 33.29
C PRO A 22 44.83 -18.22 34.44
N THR A 23 45.26 -17.64 35.56
CA THR A 23 44.33 -17.42 36.70
C THR A 23 43.15 -16.53 36.27
N LEU A 24 42.04 -16.62 37.00
CA LEU A 24 40.88 -15.77 36.70
C LEU A 24 41.23 -14.27 36.70
N ALA A 25 42.14 -13.85 37.56
CA ALA A 25 42.63 -12.48 37.62
C ALA A 25 43.43 -12.09 36.37
N GLU A 26 44.27 -13.01 35.86
CA GLU A 26 45.03 -12.80 34.60
C GLU A 26 44.09 -12.78 33.39
N MET A 27 43.09 -13.65 33.36
CA MET A 27 42.11 -13.71 32.27
C MET A 27 41.18 -12.48 32.21
N THR A 28 41.02 -11.75 33.29
CA THR A 28 40.17 -10.57 33.41
C THR A 28 40.92 -9.30 33.74
N ALA A 29 42.25 -9.30 33.62
CA ALA A 29 43.11 -8.19 34.01
C ALA A 29 42.84 -6.89 33.22
N ASP A 30 42.41 -7.02 31.97
CA ASP A 30 42.06 -5.93 31.08
C ASP A 30 40.56 -5.58 31.11
N ALA A 31 39.78 -6.33 31.88
CA ALA A 31 38.36 -6.07 31.97
C ALA A 31 38.06 -4.77 32.73
N THR A 32 37.26 -3.90 32.13
CA THR A 32 36.91 -2.59 32.65
C THR A 32 35.43 -2.46 33.03
N ALA A 33 34.66 -3.56 32.90
CA ALA A 33 33.24 -3.57 33.25
C ALA A 33 33.01 -3.22 34.74
N THR A 34 31.99 -2.45 35.02
CA THR A 34 31.51 -2.15 36.36
C THR A 34 30.18 -2.91 36.64
N ALA A 35 29.74 -2.86 37.89
CA ALA A 35 28.41 -3.44 38.21
C ALA A 35 27.25 -2.82 37.36
N ALA A 36 27.42 -1.57 36.91
CA ALA A 36 26.46 -0.90 36.04
C ALA A 36 26.47 -1.42 34.59
N ASP A 37 27.50 -2.12 34.18
CA ASP A 37 27.63 -2.73 32.86
C ASP A 37 27.09 -4.19 32.83
N ILE A 38 26.75 -4.73 34.00
CA ILE A 38 26.34 -6.13 34.17
C ILE A 38 24.85 -6.12 34.51
N MET A 39 24.02 -6.94 33.81
CA MET A 39 22.59 -7.04 34.06
C MET A 39 22.28 -7.38 35.53
N ALA A 40 21.26 -6.75 36.08
CA ALA A 40 20.80 -6.95 37.44
C ALA A 40 20.55 -8.45 37.74
N GLY A 41 21.10 -8.94 38.87
CA GLY A 41 21.00 -10.34 39.26
C GLY A 41 21.99 -11.29 38.52
N LYS A 42 22.72 -10.83 37.52
CA LYS A 42 23.84 -11.57 36.89
C LYS A 42 25.13 -11.21 37.55
N THR A 43 26.13 -12.07 37.40
CA THR A 43 27.46 -11.83 37.95
C THR A 43 28.53 -12.03 36.87
N ALA A 44 29.55 -11.23 36.93
CA ALA A 44 30.77 -11.37 36.14
C ALA A 44 31.99 -11.26 36.99
N TYR A 45 33.14 -11.71 36.47
CA TYR A 45 34.42 -11.53 37.11
C TYR A 45 35.22 -10.47 36.37
N VAL A 46 35.70 -9.48 37.10
CA VAL A 46 36.50 -8.37 36.59
C VAL A 46 37.76 -8.28 37.45
N ARG A 47 38.91 -8.39 36.85
CA ARG A 47 40.23 -8.40 37.56
C ARG A 47 40.26 -9.40 38.72
N GLY A 48 39.63 -10.56 38.56
CA GLY A 48 39.54 -11.59 39.56
C GLY A 48 38.44 -11.41 40.62
N GLU A 49 37.76 -10.28 40.65
CA GLU A 49 36.68 -10.00 41.59
C GLU A 49 35.33 -10.32 40.99
N LYS A 50 34.45 -10.90 41.80
CA LYS A 50 33.06 -11.18 41.41
C LYS A 50 32.21 -9.93 41.62
N LEU A 51 31.70 -9.38 40.53
CA LEU A 51 30.73 -8.27 40.56
C LEU A 51 29.32 -8.81 40.34
N THR A 52 28.35 -8.22 41.06
CA THR A 52 26.94 -8.43 40.80
C THR A 52 26.42 -7.23 40.03
N GLY A 53 25.78 -7.50 38.92
CA GLY A 53 25.26 -6.46 38.02
C GLY A 53 24.12 -5.67 38.62
N THR A 54 24.06 -4.39 38.28
CA THR A 54 23.04 -3.44 38.63
C THR A 54 22.33 -2.88 37.37
N LEU A 55 22.83 -3.22 36.17
CA LEU A 55 22.20 -2.81 34.92
C LEU A 55 20.78 -3.39 34.86
N VAL A 56 19.78 -2.54 34.96
CA VAL A 56 18.40 -2.92 34.70
C VAL A 56 18.25 -3.12 33.20
N PRO A 57 17.78 -4.28 32.74
CA PRO A 57 17.53 -4.48 31.32
C PRO A 57 16.60 -3.36 30.82
N ILE A 58 16.94 -2.74 29.71
CA ILE A 58 15.96 -1.92 28.99
C ILE A 58 14.85 -2.87 28.58
N THR A 59 13.72 -2.78 29.25
CA THR A 59 12.57 -3.66 28.99
C THR A 59 11.87 -3.28 27.69
N LYS A 60 11.89 -1.98 27.37
CA LYS A 60 11.34 -1.43 26.14
C LYS A 60 12.05 -0.13 25.77
N ILE A 61 12.15 0.13 24.47
CA ILE A 61 12.63 1.39 23.89
C ILE A 61 11.43 2.05 23.23
N ASP A 62 11.00 3.20 23.74
CA ASP A 62 9.94 4.00 23.15
C ASP A 62 10.42 4.62 21.83
N VAL A 63 9.87 4.15 20.71
CA VAL A 63 10.28 4.60 19.37
C VAL A 63 9.94 6.07 19.14
N ALA A 64 8.83 6.55 19.73
CA ALA A 64 8.41 7.94 19.57
C ALA A 64 9.33 8.87 20.38
N GLU A 65 9.64 8.54 21.62
CA GLU A 65 10.49 9.35 22.51
C GLU A 65 11.92 9.45 21.96
N GLU A 66 12.48 8.34 21.46
CA GLU A 66 13.83 8.29 20.94
C GLU A 66 13.94 8.78 19.48
N GLY A 67 12.83 9.02 18.79
CA GLY A 67 12.79 9.46 17.40
C GLY A 67 13.43 8.48 16.42
N ILE A 68 13.29 7.18 16.68
CA ILE A 68 13.99 6.12 15.93
C ILE A 68 13.35 5.97 14.54
N LYS A 69 14.19 5.91 13.51
CA LYS A 69 13.83 5.54 12.14
C LYS A 69 14.52 4.25 11.75
N PHE A 70 13.77 3.35 11.12
CA PHE A 70 14.27 2.03 10.69
C PHE A 70 14.53 1.97 9.18
N SER A 71 14.34 3.06 8.46
CA SER A 71 14.55 3.13 7.01
C SER A 71 15.85 2.44 6.59
N TYR A 72 15.78 1.63 5.51
CA TYR A 72 16.92 0.85 4.98
C TYR A 72 17.49 -0.22 5.93
N SER A 73 16.82 -0.53 7.04
CA SER A 73 17.26 -1.60 7.92
C SER A 73 17.12 -2.98 7.25
N THR A 74 17.92 -3.94 7.74
CA THR A 74 18.00 -5.28 7.15
C THR A 74 17.42 -6.38 8.04
N PHE A 75 16.79 -6.03 9.17
CA PHE A 75 16.14 -7.04 10.00
C PHE A 75 14.87 -7.56 9.33
N GLU A 76 14.58 -8.83 9.58
CA GLU A 76 13.38 -9.51 9.07
C GLU A 76 12.16 -9.21 9.96
N GLU A 77 12.37 -9.09 11.25
CA GLU A 77 11.34 -8.75 12.23
C GLU A 77 11.83 -7.58 13.10
N VAL A 78 10.92 -6.70 13.46
CA VAL A 78 11.24 -5.62 14.40
C VAL A 78 11.42 -6.23 15.79
N PRO A 79 12.60 -6.08 16.43
CA PRO A 79 12.82 -6.64 17.76
C PRO A 79 11.77 -6.16 18.78
N GLU A 80 11.26 -7.09 19.60
CA GLU A 80 10.21 -6.82 20.61
C GLU A 80 10.59 -5.74 21.64
N VAL A 81 11.85 -5.41 21.76
CA VAL A 81 12.34 -4.33 22.64
C VAL A 81 11.82 -2.95 22.20
N PHE A 82 11.45 -2.77 20.91
CA PHE A 82 10.92 -1.50 20.41
C PHE A 82 9.43 -1.38 20.67
N ASP A 83 9.04 -0.30 21.33
CA ASP A 83 7.65 0.01 21.64
C ASP A 83 7.11 1.10 20.72
N PHE A 84 6.12 0.76 19.89
CA PHE A 84 5.46 1.67 18.97
C PHE A 84 4.13 2.21 19.51
N SER A 85 3.74 1.87 20.72
CA SER A 85 2.43 2.21 21.28
C SER A 85 2.17 3.72 21.38
N ASN A 86 3.22 4.55 21.44
CA ASN A 86 3.16 5.99 21.49
C ASN A 86 3.55 6.66 20.17
N VAL A 87 3.86 5.91 19.13
CA VAL A 87 4.16 6.47 17.81
C VAL A 87 2.89 7.07 17.22
N THR A 88 2.98 8.32 16.77
CA THR A 88 1.92 9.03 16.05
C THR A 88 2.32 9.40 14.63
N ASP A 89 3.62 9.48 14.34
CA ASP A 89 4.19 9.72 13.02
C ASP A 89 4.99 8.53 12.55
N LEU A 90 4.40 7.73 11.65
CA LEU A 90 5.05 6.59 10.98
C LEU A 90 5.75 6.97 9.68
N SER A 91 5.75 8.26 9.28
CA SER A 91 6.28 8.64 7.99
C SER A 91 7.71 8.15 7.79
N TYR A 92 7.93 7.41 6.71
CA TYR A 92 9.23 6.83 6.31
C TYR A 92 9.88 5.90 7.35
N ILE A 93 9.19 5.50 8.42
CA ILE A 93 9.82 4.71 9.51
C ILE A 93 10.40 3.40 8.96
N PHE A 94 9.67 2.68 8.10
CA PHE A 94 10.12 1.43 7.49
C PHE A 94 10.37 1.56 5.98
N ASP A 95 10.60 2.79 5.51
CA ASP A 95 10.90 3.01 4.08
C ASP A 95 12.11 2.17 3.65
N THR A 96 11.90 1.37 2.60
CA THR A 96 12.94 0.53 1.99
C THR A 96 13.55 -0.53 2.94
N CYS A 97 12.81 -0.95 3.97
CA CYS A 97 13.16 -2.12 4.80
C CYS A 97 12.88 -3.41 4.01
N LYS A 98 13.78 -3.76 3.10
CA LYS A 98 13.54 -4.83 2.11
C LYS A 98 13.36 -6.22 2.71
N SER A 99 13.95 -6.48 3.87
CA SER A 99 13.90 -7.78 4.55
C SER A 99 12.73 -7.91 5.53
N LEU A 100 12.05 -6.82 5.87
CA LEU A 100 10.93 -6.83 6.83
C LEU A 100 9.80 -7.73 6.33
N ILE A 101 9.44 -8.75 7.12
CA ILE A 101 8.43 -9.76 6.78
C ILE A 101 7.06 -9.51 7.43
N SER A 102 7.03 -8.79 8.56
CA SER A 102 5.81 -8.50 9.30
C SER A 102 5.78 -7.09 9.87
N LEU A 103 4.57 -6.58 10.09
CA LEU A 103 4.35 -5.29 10.78
C LEU A 103 4.63 -5.45 12.28
N PRO A 104 5.11 -4.40 12.97
CA PRO A 104 5.23 -4.42 14.43
C PRO A 104 3.85 -4.68 15.08
N SER A 105 3.80 -5.67 15.96
CA SER A 105 2.54 -6.12 16.58
C SER A 105 1.90 -5.10 17.54
N ASN A 106 2.68 -4.12 18.01
CA ASN A 106 2.25 -3.08 18.95
C ASN A 106 1.99 -1.71 18.29
N LEU A 107 1.79 -1.67 16.97
CA LEU A 107 1.32 -0.48 16.29
C LEU A 107 -0.11 -0.14 16.72
N ASN A 108 -0.36 1.11 17.05
CA ASN A 108 -1.70 1.62 17.34
C ASN A 108 -2.16 2.58 16.24
N TRP A 109 -2.85 2.03 15.24
CA TRP A 109 -3.30 2.80 14.08
C TRP A 109 -4.20 3.99 14.46
N GLY A 110 -5.01 3.84 15.51
CA GLY A 110 -5.92 4.90 15.98
C GLY A 110 -5.22 6.14 16.56
N LYS A 111 -3.90 6.07 16.81
CA LYS A 111 -3.10 7.22 17.24
C LYS A 111 -2.30 7.87 16.12
N MET A 112 -2.28 7.28 14.93
CA MET A 112 -1.46 7.80 13.84
C MET A 112 -2.01 9.11 13.30
N THR A 113 -1.12 10.06 13.07
CA THR A 113 -1.41 11.37 12.43
C THR A 113 -0.71 11.51 11.09
N ASN A 114 0.29 10.65 10.80
CA ASN A 114 1.03 10.64 9.56
C ASN A 114 1.55 9.24 9.24
N VAL A 115 1.27 8.74 8.03
CA VAL A 115 1.69 7.42 7.54
C VAL A 115 2.35 7.47 6.17
N VAL A 116 2.75 8.66 5.71
CA VAL A 116 3.36 8.85 4.38
C VAL A 116 4.58 7.94 4.20
N ALA A 117 4.55 7.13 3.15
CA ALA A 117 5.61 6.18 2.79
C ALA A 117 6.07 5.26 3.94
N ALA A 118 5.20 4.98 4.91
CA ALA A 118 5.55 4.23 6.12
C ALA A 118 6.20 2.87 5.82
N PHE A 119 5.68 2.14 4.84
CA PHE A 119 6.13 0.80 4.43
C PHE A 119 6.52 0.75 2.95
N ARG A 120 6.94 1.88 2.39
CA ARG A 120 7.36 1.94 0.98
C ARG A 120 8.58 1.04 0.76
N GLY A 121 8.54 0.23 -0.30
CA GLY A 121 9.69 -0.59 -0.70
C GLY A 121 9.99 -1.79 0.20
N THR A 122 9.09 -2.21 1.09
CA THR A 122 9.20 -3.40 1.95
C THR A 122 8.97 -4.67 1.13
N LYS A 123 10.04 -5.21 0.52
CA LYS A 123 9.96 -6.28 -0.49
C LYS A 123 9.66 -7.67 0.06
N SER A 124 9.84 -7.90 1.37
CA SER A 124 9.54 -9.17 2.02
C SER A 124 8.27 -9.13 2.87
N LEU A 125 7.68 -7.96 3.06
CA LEU A 125 6.46 -7.80 3.84
C LEU A 125 5.30 -8.54 3.17
N ASN A 126 4.80 -9.57 3.83
CA ASN A 126 3.74 -10.45 3.33
C ASN A 126 2.52 -10.48 4.27
N ASP A 127 2.35 -9.45 5.07
CA ASP A 127 1.21 -9.36 5.98
C ASP A 127 -0.09 -9.03 5.24
N GLU A 128 -1.18 -9.54 5.78
CA GLU A 128 -2.51 -9.05 5.48
C GLU A 128 -2.74 -7.73 6.22
N VAL A 129 -3.11 -6.69 5.49
CA VAL A 129 -3.30 -5.36 6.05
C VAL A 129 -4.68 -5.22 6.65
N ASN A 130 -4.73 -4.91 7.95
CA ASN A 130 -5.94 -4.55 8.68
C ASN A 130 -5.70 -3.24 9.45
N ILE A 131 -6.18 -2.13 8.91
CA ILE A 131 -5.95 -0.78 9.44
C ILE A 131 -7.29 -0.12 9.72
N GLU A 132 -7.74 -0.21 10.97
CA GLU A 132 -8.97 0.40 11.45
C GLU A 132 -8.86 0.80 12.93
N PRO A 133 -9.36 1.97 13.32
CA PRO A 133 -9.59 3.16 12.51
C PRO A 133 -8.28 3.90 12.24
N LEU A 134 -8.21 4.64 11.16
CA LEU A 134 -7.09 5.54 10.85
C LEU A 134 -7.63 6.93 10.54
N ASP A 135 -7.05 7.97 11.13
CA ASP A 135 -7.44 9.36 10.88
C ASP A 135 -6.20 10.17 10.50
N VAL A 136 -5.89 10.20 9.21
CA VAL A 136 -4.70 10.87 8.66
C VAL A 136 -5.06 11.65 7.41
N PRO A 137 -4.38 12.78 7.13
CA PRO A 137 -4.67 13.60 5.97
C PRO A 137 -4.21 12.96 4.65
N SER A 138 -3.29 11.99 4.67
CA SER A 138 -2.68 11.42 3.47
C SER A 138 -2.33 9.96 3.65
N LEU A 139 -2.60 9.16 2.60
CA LEU A 139 -2.12 7.79 2.43
C LEU A 139 -0.96 7.71 1.44
N GLU A 140 -0.32 8.84 1.10
CA GLU A 140 0.72 8.89 0.07
C GLU A 140 1.80 7.82 0.27
N GLY A 141 1.92 6.94 -0.73
CA GLY A 141 2.96 5.91 -0.80
C GLY A 141 3.01 4.92 0.36
N ILE A 142 1.98 4.81 1.20
CA ILE A 142 2.01 4.01 2.45
C ILE A 142 2.54 2.60 2.22
N PHE A 143 2.13 1.91 1.14
CA PHE A 143 2.58 0.57 0.73
C PHE A 143 3.14 0.55 -0.70
N GLN A 144 3.58 1.70 -1.21
CA GLN A 144 4.17 1.78 -2.53
C GLN A 144 5.36 0.81 -2.67
N ARG A 145 5.35 -0.02 -3.74
CA ARG A 145 6.41 -1.01 -4.02
C ARG A 145 6.66 -2.01 -2.89
N SER A 146 5.69 -2.23 -2.02
CA SER A 146 5.73 -3.27 -0.99
C SER A 146 5.36 -4.64 -1.56
N ASN A 147 5.46 -5.67 -0.74
CA ASN A 147 5.08 -7.02 -1.12
C ASN A 147 3.74 -7.45 -0.48
N ILE A 148 2.98 -6.51 0.10
CA ILE A 148 1.64 -6.83 0.61
C ILE A 148 0.78 -7.44 -0.50
N SER A 149 0.07 -8.52 -0.16
CA SER A 149 -0.76 -9.25 -1.10
C SER A 149 -2.27 -9.06 -0.88
N LYS A 150 -2.65 -8.63 0.33
CA LYS A 150 -4.05 -8.52 0.72
C LYS A 150 -4.33 -7.35 1.64
N ILE A 151 -5.44 -6.67 1.40
CA ILE A 151 -6.06 -5.73 2.33
C ILE A 151 -7.33 -6.38 2.87
N LEU A 152 -7.42 -6.57 4.20
CA LEU A 152 -8.65 -7.01 4.85
C LEU A 152 -9.60 -5.84 5.05
N ASN A 153 -9.13 -4.82 5.76
CA ASN A 153 -9.86 -3.59 6.01
C ASN A 153 -8.90 -2.39 5.96
N LEU A 154 -9.38 -1.30 5.38
CA LEU A 154 -8.74 0.01 5.42
C LEU A 154 -9.84 1.07 5.50
N SER A 155 -10.00 1.68 6.68
CA SER A 155 -10.95 2.77 6.88
C SER A 155 -10.22 4.01 7.35
N VAL A 156 -10.29 5.09 6.53
CA VAL A 156 -9.57 6.35 6.79
C VAL A 156 -10.51 7.52 6.58
N GLN A 157 -10.77 8.27 7.64
CA GLN A 157 -11.84 9.27 7.62
C GLN A 157 -11.44 10.62 7.03
N SER A 158 -10.22 11.11 7.26
CA SER A 158 -9.82 12.48 6.90
C SER A 158 -8.83 12.57 5.74
N ALA A 159 -8.47 11.43 5.12
CA ALA A 159 -7.50 11.45 4.04
C ALA A 159 -8.09 12.09 2.77
N TYR A 160 -7.44 13.12 2.26
CA TYR A 160 -7.80 13.75 0.98
C TYR A 160 -6.99 13.22 -0.21
N THR A 161 -5.89 12.52 0.04
CA THR A 161 -5.05 11.95 -1.02
C THR A 161 -4.58 10.53 -0.72
N ALA A 162 -4.60 9.68 -1.75
CA ALA A 162 -4.01 8.35 -1.78
C ALA A 162 -2.97 8.23 -2.91
N PHE A 163 -2.19 9.29 -3.16
CA PHE A 163 -1.18 9.32 -4.22
C PHE A 163 -0.19 8.15 -4.06
N ASN A 164 -0.05 7.29 -5.08
CA ASN A 164 0.82 6.11 -5.07
C ASN A 164 0.58 5.12 -3.91
N ALA A 165 -0.54 5.15 -3.20
CA ALA A 165 -0.71 4.43 -1.93
C ALA A 165 -0.30 2.95 -2.02
N PHE A 166 -0.67 2.25 -3.09
CA PHE A 166 -0.37 0.83 -3.35
C PHE A 166 0.36 0.60 -4.68
N GLU A 167 0.89 1.66 -5.29
CA GLU A 167 1.56 1.58 -6.59
C GLU A 167 2.66 0.52 -6.58
N SER A 168 2.66 -0.38 -7.57
CA SER A 168 3.64 -1.46 -7.72
C SER A 168 3.75 -2.42 -6.52
N SER A 169 2.73 -2.51 -5.68
CA SER A 169 2.64 -3.55 -4.65
C SER A 169 2.31 -4.93 -5.28
N LYS A 170 2.26 -5.99 -4.47
CA LYS A 170 1.86 -7.34 -4.90
C LYS A 170 0.40 -7.64 -4.61
N LEU A 171 -0.42 -6.62 -4.45
CA LEU A 171 -1.80 -6.71 -4.05
C LEU A 171 -2.64 -7.50 -5.08
N THR A 172 -3.21 -8.61 -4.61
CA THR A 172 -4.09 -9.49 -5.40
C THR A 172 -5.52 -9.54 -4.86
N GLU A 173 -5.70 -9.19 -3.59
CA GLU A 173 -6.99 -9.23 -2.92
C GLU A 173 -7.25 -7.95 -2.13
N ILE A 174 -8.44 -7.38 -2.32
CA ILE A 174 -8.92 -6.20 -1.60
C ILE A 174 -10.25 -6.55 -0.95
N GLY A 175 -10.31 -6.46 0.36
CA GLY A 175 -11.52 -6.57 1.17
C GLY A 175 -12.26 -5.24 1.25
N ASN A 176 -12.46 -4.72 2.46
CA ASN A 176 -13.17 -3.47 2.65
C ASN A 176 -12.22 -2.26 2.58
N ILE A 177 -12.54 -1.30 1.71
CA ILE A 177 -11.87 0.01 1.66
C ILE A 177 -12.92 1.11 1.75
N ASP A 178 -12.80 1.94 2.80
CA ASP A 178 -13.67 3.09 3.07
C ASP A 178 -12.83 4.36 3.22
N LEU A 179 -12.89 5.22 2.19
CA LEU A 179 -12.10 6.44 2.06
C LEU A 179 -13.02 7.63 1.69
N PRO A 180 -13.96 8.02 2.56
CA PRO A 180 -15.05 8.95 2.23
C PRO A 180 -14.58 10.34 1.82
N ASP A 181 -13.40 10.75 2.22
CA ASP A 181 -12.88 12.10 1.99
C ASP A 181 -11.78 12.19 0.91
N ILE A 182 -11.41 11.05 0.29
CA ILE A 182 -10.41 11.05 -0.79
C ILE A 182 -10.89 11.87 -1.99
N VAL A 183 -10.08 12.85 -2.37
CA VAL A 183 -10.28 13.68 -3.57
C VAL A 183 -9.32 13.29 -4.69
N THR A 184 -8.10 12.86 -4.34
CA THR A 184 -7.08 12.48 -5.30
C THR A 184 -6.53 11.08 -5.02
N ALA A 185 -6.58 10.20 -6.02
CA ALA A 185 -6.04 8.84 -5.94
C ALA A 185 -5.12 8.53 -7.15
N THR A 186 -4.32 9.51 -7.57
CA THR A 186 -3.42 9.36 -8.71
C THR A 186 -2.40 8.23 -8.47
N TYR A 187 -2.31 7.26 -9.40
CA TYR A 187 -1.51 6.05 -9.30
C TYR A 187 -1.81 5.14 -8.09
N ALA A 188 -2.90 5.35 -7.34
CA ALA A 188 -3.12 4.66 -6.07
C ALA A 188 -3.05 3.13 -6.17
N PHE A 189 -3.57 2.54 -7.23
CA PHE A 189 -3.61 1.10 -7.49
C PHE A 189 -2.95 0.74 -8.82
N SER A 190 -2.00 1.53 -9.29
CA SER A 190 -1.32 1.26 -10.55
C SER A 190 -0.30 0.13 -10.43
N ASN A 191 -0.11 -0.61 -11.51
CA ASN A 191 0.90 -1.67 -11.64
C ASN A 191 0.81 -2.73 -10.53
N ILE A 192 -0.43 -3.17 -10.20
CA ILE A 192 -0.70 -4.26 -9.24
C ILE A 192 -1.26 -5.49 -9.97
N PRO A 193 -1.02 -6.73 -9.47
CA PRO A 193 -1.44 -7.96 -10.13
C PRO A 193 -2.89 -8.37 -9.87
N ILE A 194 -3.74 -7.46 -9.40
CA ILE A 194 -5.14 -7.76 -9.11
C ILE A 194 -5.91 -8.19 -10.37
N VAL A 195 -6.77 -9.21 -10.23
CA VAL A 195 -7.60 -9.73 -11.33
C VAL A 195 -9.00 -9.11 -11.31
N HIS A 196 -9.61 -9.04 -10.15
CA HIS A 196 -10.97 -8.49 -9.97
C HIS A 196 -10.91 -7.35 -8.98
N PHE A 197 -11.17 -6.13 -9.44
CA PHE A 197 -11.16 -4.96 -8.57
C PHE A 197 -12.54 -4.76 -7.93
N PRO A 198 -12.66 -4.84 -6.59
CA PRO A 198 -13.96 -4.77 -5.91
C PRO A 198 -14.50 -3.35 -5.85
N LYS A 199 -15.74 -3.22 -5.40
CA LYS A 199 -16.30 -1.93 -5.01
C LYS A 199 -15.57 -1.40 -3.78
N ILE A 200 -15.17 -0.12 -3.85
CA ILE A 200 -14.63 0.64 -2.70
C ILE A 200 -15.45 1.91 -2.51
N ASN A 201 -15.47 2.45 -1.29
CA ASN A 201 -16.19 3.68 -0.99
C ASN A 201 -15.25 4.89 -1.10
N ILE A 202 -15.43 5.69 -2.16
CA ILE A 202 -14.64 6.90 -2.46
C ILE A 202 -15.53 8.02 -3.05
N PRO A 203 -16.60 8.43 -2.38
CA PRO A 203 -17.64 9.26 -2.98
C PRO A 203 -17.19 10.66 -3.40
N LYS A 204 -16.06 11.17 -2.90
CA LYS A 204 -15.53 12.52 -3.21
C LYS A 204 -14.41 12.52 -4.24
N ILE A 205 -14.08 11.36 -4.83
CA ILE A 205 -12.97 11.27 -5.78
C ILE A 205 -13.18 12.21 -6.97
N ALA A 206 -12.21 13.11 -7.20
CA ALA A 206 -12.21 14.06 -8.31
C ALA A 206 -11.08 13.80 -9.31
N ASN A 207 -9.92 13.35 -8.84
CA ASN A 207 -8.80 13.01 -9.70
C ASN A 207 -8.37 11.55 -9.49
N CYS A 208 -8.65 10.73 -10.50
CA CYS A 208 -8.25 9.32 -10.57
C CYS A 208 -7.28 9.04 -11.72
N SER A 209 -6.46 10.04 -12.10
CA SER A 209 -5.44 9.86 -13.16
C SER A 209 -4.53 8.69 -12.83
N PHE A 210 -4.30 7.82 -13.82
CA PHE A 210 -3.43 6.65 -13.71
C PHE A 210 -3.79 5.67 -12.58
N ILE A 211 -4.99 5.75 -11.98
CA ILE A 211 -5.32 4.96 -10.78
C ILE A 211 -5.16 3.46 -11.00
N PHE A 212 -5.47 2.93 -12.20
CA PHE A 212 -5.31 1.53 -12.60
C PHE A 212 -4.24 1.33 -13.68
N TYR A 213 -3.37 2.32 -13.89
CA TYR A 213 -2.35 2.27 -14.93
C TYR A 213 -1.53 0.98 -14.88
N ASN A 214 -1.38 0.33 -16.05
CA ASN A 214 -0.59 -0.90 -16.25
C ASN A 214 -1.03 -2.11 -15.39
N ASN A 215 -2.31 -2.21 -15.06
CA ASN A 215 -2.89 -3.39 -14.41
C ASN A 215 -3.21 -4.46 -15.46
N GLN A 216 -2.17 -5.08 -16.02
CA GLN A 216 -2.27 -6.01 -17.15
C GLN A 216 -3.09 -7.26 -16.84
N SER A 217 -3.21 -7.66 -15.57
CA SER A 217 -4.00 -8.83 -15.12
C SER A 217 -5.44 -8.49 -14.76
N MET A 218 -5.82 -7.22 -14.65
CA MET A 218 -7.15 -6.81 -14.23
C MET A 218 -8.19 -7.15 -15.29
N GLN A 219 -9.10 -8.06 -14.97
CA GLN A 219 -10.18 -8.51 -15.84
C GLN A 219 -11.49 -7.75 -15.59
N SER A 220 -11.74 -7.36 -14.35
CA SER A 220 -12.98 -6.66 -14.02
C SER A 220 -12.78 -5.56 -12.99
N LEU A 221 -13.58 -4.50 -13.16
CA LEU A 221 -13.82 -3.44 -12.19
C LEU A 221 -15.27 -3.51 -11.74
N ALA A 222 -15.52 -3.65 -10.44
CA ALA A 222 -16.87 -3.54 -9.89
C ALA A 222 -17.43 -2.11 -10.02
N TYR A 223 -18.67 -1.91 -9.61
CA TYR A 223 -19.30 -0.59 -9.59
C TYR A 223 -18.48 0.40 -8.77
N TRP A 224 -18.17 1.54 -9.38
CA TRP A 224 -17.57 2.70 -8.72
C TRP A 224 -18.38 3.97 -9.06
N ASP A 225 -18.55 4.84 -8.06
CA ASP A 225 -19.17 6.14 -8.28
C ASP A 225 -18.12 7.15 -8.78
N PHE A 226 -18.19 7.48 -10.06
CA PHE A 226 -17.34 8.47 -10.70
C PHE A 226 -18.05 9.82 -10.90
N SER A 227 -19.17 10.06 -10.22
CA SER A 227 -19.99 11.27 -10.40
C SER A 227 -19.23 12.58 -10.12
N ASN A 228 -18.21 12.54 -9.28
CA ASN A 228 -17.39 13.70 -8.94
C ASN A 228 -16.06 13.76 -9.72
N VAL A 229 -15.76 12.78 -10.58
CA VAL A 229 -14.47 12.73 -11.27
C VAL A 229 -14.40 13.77 -12.37
N THR A 230 -13.42 14.66 -12.28
CA THR A 230 -13.10 15.69 -13.27
C THR A 230 -11.81 15.43 -14.02
N VAL A 231 -10.95 14.54 -13.53
CA VAL A 231 -9.67 14.17 -14.16
C VAL A 231 -9.46 12.67 -14.08
N ALA A 232 -9.38 11.99 -15.24
CA ALA A 232 -9.17 10.54 -15.36
C ALA A 232 -8.09 10.19 -16.41
N THR A 233 -7.06 11.02 -16.53
CA THR A 233 -6.00 10.82 -17.52
C THR A 233 -5.36 9.45 -17.39
N ASN A 234 -5.33 8.68 -18.50
CA ASN A 234 -4.70 7.35 -18.57
C ASN A 234 -5.16 6.37 -17.47
N MET A 235 -6.42 6.51 -17.00
CA MET A 235 -6.98 5.70 -15.91
C MET A 235 -6.81 4.20 -16.16
N PHE A 236 -7.11 3.72 -17.38
CA PHE A 236 -7.02 2.31 -17.79
C PHE A 236 -5.89 2.02 -18.78
N LYS A 237 -4.94 2.95 -18.96
CA LYS A 237 -3.84 2.71 -19.89
C LYS A 237 -3.02 1.49 -19.45
N GLY A 238 -2.82 0.53 -20.38
CA GLY A 238 -2.11 -0.72 -20.11
C GLY A 238 -2.95 -1.80 -19.40
N CYS A 239 -4.28 -1.64 -19.28
CA CYS A 239 -5.19 -2.66 -18.73
C CYS A 239 -5.63 -3.65 -19.82
N SER A 240 -4.69 -4.42 -20.36
CA SER A 240 -4.93 -5.25 -21.56
C SER A 240 -5.85 -6.45 -21.35
N ALA A 241 -6.01 -6.93 -20.13
CA ALA A 241 -6.94 -8.01 -19.78
C ALA A 241 -8.35 -7.52 -19.40
N LEU A 242 -8.57 -6.21 -19.27
CA LEU A 242 -9.85 -5.66 -18.81
C LEU A 242 -10.98 -6.02 -19.79
N SER A 243 -11.95 -6.74 -19.31
CA SER A 243 -13.11 -7.22 -20.09
C SER A 243 -14.44 -6.74 -19.56
N SER A 244 -14.54 -6.44 -18.26
CA SER A 244 -15.79 -6.01 -17.65
C SER A 244 -15.60 -4.81 -16.75
N ILE A 245 -16.48 -3.81 -16.92
CA ILE A 245 -16.55 -2.64 -16.04
C ILE A 245 -17.98 -2.58 -15.50
N GLY A 246 -18.12 -2.50 -14.18
CA GLY A 246 -19.39 -2.27 -13.50
C GLY A 246 -20.01 -0.93 -13.91
N ASP A 247 -21.21 -0.65 -13.42
CA ASP A 247 -21.91 0.58 -13.78
C ASP A 247 -21.08 1.82 -13.45
N ILE A 248 -20.85 2.64 -14.46
CA ILE A 248 -20.24 3.97 -14.32
C ILE A 248 -21.37 4.98 -14.46
N ILE A 249 -21.68 5.73 -13.37
CA ILE A 249 -22.85 6.60 -13.40
C ILE A 249 -22.60 7.89 -14.19
N PHE A 250 -21.47 8.60 -13.94
CA PHE A 250 -21.15 9.86 -14.62
C PHE A 250 -19.63 10.09 -14.68
N LEU A 251 -19.18 10.68 -15.78
CA LEU A 251 -17.82 11.18 -15.94
C LEU A 251 -17.86 12.61 -16.48
N HIS A 252 -17.12 13.49 -15.84
CA HIS A 252 -16.94 14.87 -16.28
C HIS A 252 -15.69 15.07 -17.16
N THR A 253 -15.03 13.99 -17.58
CA THR A 253 -13.74 14.02 -18.26
C THR A 253 -13.62 12.93 -19.30
N ALA A 254 -12.61 13.02 -20.17
CA ALA A 254 -12.32 11.99 -21.16
C ALA A 254 -11.96 10.65 -20.49
N LEU A 255 -12.43 9.55 -21.09
CA LEU A 255 -12.09 8.18 -20.71
C LEU A 255 -11.55 7.42 -21.91
N SER A 256 -10.46 6.68 -21.73
CA SER A 256 -9.87 5.83 -22.76
C SER A 256 -9.84 4.37 -22.33
N LEU A 257 -10.41 3.51 -23.17
CA LEU A 257 -10.36 2.05 -23.15
C LEU A 257 -9.59 1.49 -24.35
N ALA A 258 -8.74 2.30 -25.00
CA ALA A 258 -7.97 1.90 -26.16
C ALA A 258 -7.08 0.66 -25.91
N ASP A 259 -6.54 0.54 -24.70
CA ASP A 259 -5.69 -0.58 -24.29
C ASP A 259 -6.46 -1.80 -23.77
N SER A 260 -7.80 -1.80 -23.87
CA SER A 260 -8.69 -2.86 -23.38
C SER A 260 -9.46 -3.50 -24.53
N PRO A 261 -8.82 -4.36 -25.35
CA PRO A 261 -9.44 -4.92 -26.57
C PRO A 261 -10.55 -5.94 -26.29
N ASN A 262 -10.62 -6.46 -25.05
CA ASN A 262 -11.50 -7.56 -24.67
C ASN A 262 -12.75 -7.11 -23.91
N ILE A 263 -13.11 -5.82 -23.94
CA ILE A 263 -14.32 -5.33 -23.27
C ILE A 263 -15.54 -6.11 -23.78
N ASP A 264 -16.29 -6.70 -22.87
CA ASP A 264 -17.44 -7.54 -23.18
C ASP A 264 -18.66 -6.74 -23.66
N GLU A 265 -19.53 -7.44 -24.39
CA GLU A 265 -20.74 -6.83 -24.97
C GLU A 265 -21.66 -6.26 -23.90
N ASP A 266 -21.78 -6.90 -22.73
CA ASP A 266 -22.61 -6.42 -21.64
C ASP A 266 -22.12 -5.08 -21.08
N THR A 267 -20.80 -4.90 -20.96
CA THR A 267 -20.20 -3.61 -20.58
C THR A 267 -20.47 -2.55 -21.62
N LEU A 268 -20.30 -2.86 -22.91
CA LEU A 268 -20.54 -1.93 -24.00
C LEU A 268 -22.03 -1.51 -24.08
N ARG A 269 -22.94 -2.46 -23.91
CA ARG A 269 -24.39 -2.19 -23.87
C ARG A 269 -24.78 -1.26 -22.72
N ARG A 270 -24.21 -1.50 -21.51
CA ARG A 270 -24.44 -0.63 -20.34
C ARG A 270 -24.00 0.81 -20.59
N PHE A 271 -22.92 1.05 -21.29
CA PHE A 271 -22.52 2.41 -21.66
C PHE A 271 -23.59 3.13 -22.48
N GLY A 272 -24.27 2.43 -23.39
CA GLY A 272 -25.38 2.96 -24.17
C GLY A 272 -26.72 2.98 -23.43
N GLY A 273 -26.78 2.52 -22.18
CA GLY A 273 -28.04 2.41 -21.42
C GLY A 273 -28.93 1.28 -21.88
N PHE A 274 -28.43 0.28 -22.60
CA PHE A 274 -29.18 -0.89 -23.03
C PHE A 274 -29.20 -1.95 -21.92
N ALA A 275 -30.28 -2.76 -21.92
CA ALA A 275 -30.33 -3.94 -21.08
C ALA A 275 -29.18 -4.90 -21.44
N ASN A 276 -28.67 -5.64 -20.41
CA ASN A 276 -27.70 -6.69 -20.66
C ASN A 276 -28.29 -7.85 -21.47
N ALA A 277 -27.45 -8.79 -21.92
CA ALA A 277 -27.88 -9.95 -22.69
C ALA A 277 -28.90 -10.85 -21.95
N ALA A 278 -28.94 -10.80 -20.60
CA ALA A 278 -29.91 -11.52 -19.78
C ALA A 278 -31.29 -10.81 -19.70
N GLY A 279 -31.44 -9.62 -20.29
CA GLY A 279 -32.69 -8.88 -20.31
C GLY A 279 -32.96 -8.11 -19.01
N GLU A 280 -31.98 -7.96 -18.12
CA GLU A 280 -32.14 -7.09 -16.95
C GLU A 280 -32.24 -5.63 -17.42
N SER A 281 -33.16 -4.86 -16.82
CA SER A 281 -33.42 -3.48 -17.21
C SER A 281 -32.14 -2.65 -17.24
N GLY A 282 -31.94 -1.93 -18.36
CA GLY A 282 -30.77 -1.09 -18.54
C GLY A 282 -30.67 -0.01 -17.49
N VAL A 283 -29.46 0.29 -17.10
CA VAL A 283 -29.09 1.52 -16.38
C VAL A 283 -29.23 2.72 -17.34
N ALA A 284 -29.27 3.92 -16.80
CA ALA A 284 -29.19 5.11 -17.64
C ALA A 284 -27.91 5.11 -18.47
N PRO A 285 -27.92 5.63 -19.71
CA PRO A 285 -26.71 5.74 -20.52
C PRO A 285 -25.64 6.53 -19.78
N LEU A 286 -24.39 6.19 -20.05
CA LEU A 286 -23.24 6.96 -19.57
C LEU A 286 -23.34 8.41 -20.06
N LYS A 287 -23.38 9.38 -19.14
CA LYS A 287 -23.51 10.80 -19.48
C LYS A 287 -22.18 11.51 -19.38
N SER A 288 -21.90 12.38 -20.36
CA SER A 288 -20.83 13.37 -20.26
C SER A 288 -21.41 14.71 -19.80
N LEU A 289 -21.00 15.15 -18.64
CA LEU A 289 -21.35 16.47 -18.11
C LEU A 289 -20.27 17.53 -18.43
N GLY A 290 -19.22 17.13 -19.15
CA GLY A 290 -18.12 18.02 -19.58
C GLY A 290 -18.54 18.95 -20.74
N LEU A 291 -18.08 20.20 -20.70
CA LEU A 291 -18.17 21.15 -21.80
C LEU A 291 -16.78 21.66 -22.17
N PRO A 292 -16.28 21.42 -23.40
CA PRO A 292 -16.94 20.74 -24.55
C PRO A 292 -17.11 19.23 -24.28
N ALA A 293 -17.85 18.56 -25.19
CA ALA A 293 -18.11 17.11 -25.14
C ALA A 293 -16.81 16.34 -24.85
N ALA A 294 -16.84 15.50 -23.82
CA ALA A 294 -15.68 14.69 -23.45
C ALA A 294 -15.45 13.54 -24.44
N ALA A 295 -14.23 13.14 -24.63
CA ALA A 295 -13.88 12.04 -25.51
C ALA A 295 -13.98 10.70 -24.76
N LEU A 296 -14.73 9.74 -25.36
CA LEU A 296 -14.76 8.34 -24.96
C LEU A 296 -14.06 7.53 -26.05
N THR A 297 -12.92 6.96 -25.74
CA THR A 297 -12.10 6.23 -26.72
C THR A 297 -12.16 4.74 -26.44
N PHE A 298 -12.66 3.95 -27.38
CA PHE A 298 -12.67 2.49 -27.33
C PHE A 298 -11.51 1.89 -28.13
N ASN A 299 -11.18 0.62 -27.86
CA ASN A 299 -10.34 -0.15 -28.76
C ASN A 299 -11.08 -0.38 -30.09
N THR A 300 -10.35 -0.44 -31.20
CA THR A 300 -10.95 -0.65 -32.54
C THR A 300 -11.70 -1.99 -32.66
N ALA A 301 -11.34 -2.99 -31.82
CA ALA A 301 -12.06 -4.28 -31.77
C ALA A 301 -13.56 -4.14 -31.40
N ALA A 302 -13.92 -3.10 -30.65
CA ALA A 302 -15.31 -2.86 -30.25
C ALA A 302 -16.14 -2.08 -31.32
N GLN A 303 -15.49 -1.51 -32.33
CA GLN A 303 -16.13 -0.57 -33.26
C GLN A 303 -17.37 -1.13 -33.94
N THR A 304 -17.24 -2.28 -34.62
CA THR A 304 -18.35 -2.90 -35.37
C THR A 304 -19.57 -3.19 -34.48
N TYR A 305 -19.32 -3.68 -33.27
CA TYR A 305 -20.38 -3.96 -32.30
C TYR A 305 -21.10 -2.67 -31.86
N LEU A 306 -20.35 -1.65 -31.48
CA LEU A 306 -20.91 -0.36 -31.06
C LEU A 306 -21.71 0.34 -32.15
N GLU A 307 -21.29 0.23 -33.42
CA GLU A 307 -22.02 0.75 -34.58
C GLU A 307 -23.31 -0.05 -34.83
N THR A 308 -23.25 -1.38 -34.85
CA THR A 308 -24.37 -2.27 -35.15
C THR A 308 -25.47 -2.16 -34.09
N GLU A 309 -25.13 -2.10 -32.82
CA GLU A 309 -26.09 -1.97 -31.71
C GLU A 309 -26.61 -0.54 -31.48
N GLY A 310 -26.13 0.45 -32.25
CA GLY A 310 -26.56 1.84 -32.12
C GLY A 310 -26.08 2.52 -30.84
N ILE A 311 -25.08 1.95 -30.16
CA ILE A 311 -24.53 2.47 -28.90
C ILE A 311 -23.86 3.81 -29.12
N ILE A 312 -23.16 4.00 -30.27
CA ILE A 312 -22.52 5.27 -30.63
C ILE A 312 -23.51 6.41 -30.65
N ALA A 313 -24.68 6.20 -31.27
CA ALA A 313 -25.74 7.22 -31.33
C ALA A 313 -26.17 7.62 -29.92
N LYS A 314 -26.45 6.65 -29.05
CA LYS A 314 -26.83 6.90 -27.65
C LYS A 314 -25.76 7.68 -26.87
N LEU A 315 -24.50 7.32 -27.01
CA LEU A 315 -23.40 8.03 -26.35
C LEU A 315 -23.27 9.46 -26.88
N THR A 316 -23.48 9.67 -28.20
CA THR A 316 -23.46 11.00 -28.80
C THR A 316 -24.61 11.86 -28.28
N ASP A 317 -25.82 11.29 -28.14
CA ASP A 317 -26.96 11.98 -27.54
C ASP A 317 -26.73 12.38 -26.07
N GLU A 318 -25.89 11.64 -25.37
CA GLU A 318 -25.44 11.93 -23.97
C GLU A 318 -24.13 12.77 -23.92
N ASN A 319 -23.82 13.48 -25.01
CA ASN A 319 -22.75 14.46 -25.13
C ASN A 319 -21.32 13.86 -25.10
N TRP A 320 -21.11 12.64 -25.62
CA TRP A 320 -19.78 12.07 -25.80
C TRP A 320 -19.28 12.24 -27.23
N THR A 321 -17.98 12.52 -27.39
CA THR A 321 -17.26 12.31 -28.66
C THR A 321 -16.69 10.90 -28.64
N VAL A 322 -17.22 9.99 -29.47
CA VAL A 322 -16.76 8.60 -29.52
C VAL A 322 -15.59 8.48 -30.51
N ASN A 323 -14.49 7.94 -30.05
CA ASN A 323 -13.29 7.68 -30.80
C ASN A 323 -12.88 6.21 -30.76
N PHE A 324 -12.07 5.78 -31.70
CA PHE A 324 -11.48 4.45 -31.76
C PHE A 324 -9.97 4.54 -31.91
N ALA A 325 -9.24 3.79 -31.09
CA ALA A 325 -7.78 3.69 -31.17
C ALA A 325 -7.31 2.29 -30.72
N ASN A 326 -6.18 1.85 -31.24
CA ASN A 326 -5.49 0.68 -30.72
C ASN A 326 -4.52 1.11 -29.63
N SER A 327 -4.12 0.16 -28.76
CA SER A 327 -2.99 0.36 -27.85
C SER A 327 -1.74 0.77 -28.64
N MET A 328 -1.10 1.83 -28.19
CA MET A 328 0.20 2.25 -28.71
C MET A 328 1.33 1.51 -28.00
#